data_6a6a325f9b89ed1ef0e138b211ece218
#
_entry.id   6a6a325f9b89ed1ef0e138b211ece218
#
_cell.length_a   1.000
_cell.length_b   1.000
_cell.length_c   1.000
_cell.angle_alpha   90.00
_cell.angle_beta   90.00
_cell.angle_gamma   90.00
#
_symmetry.space_group_name_H-M   'P 1'
#
loop_
_entity.id
_entity.type
_entity.pdbx_description
1 polymer ?
#
loop_
_entity_poly.entity_id
_entity_poly.type
_entity_poly.pdbx_seq_one_letter_code
_entity_poly.pdbx_strand_id
1 'polypeptide(L)'
;MFWKENLQLIMNFEDFDQAYEWFTPRHDPMPFPKMTKAQLRNAVKLFKEDQGARIAYVAEYLSSTSGKDFPTLDDLEQLLRLGRKSMDRTGPEFDDISGTFFSLANDFAFCLCAFLQKYRDDVDWVASKTSKKSGAYNRPLIARPNYETSKGYIDGLQFFLNSLRSSVRREETVDEVMDELKFAIKRNFDIDLS
;
A
#
# COMPACT_ATOMS: atom_id res chain seq x y z
N MET A 1 -5.26 23.13 15.79
CA MET A 1 -6.72 22.96 15.83
C MET A 1 -7.41 23.33 14.51
N PHE A 2 -6.72 23.97 13.57
CA PHE A 2 -7.26 24.40 12.26
C PHE A 2 -7.20 23.36 11.13
N TRP A 3 -6.48 22.27 11.29
CA TRP A 3 -6.22 21.28 10.22
C TRP A 3 -7.27 20.17 10.10
N LYS A 4 -7.97 19.83 11.19
CA LYS A 4 -9.01 18.78 11.15
C LYS A 4 -10.31 19.21 10.46
N GLU A 5 -10.62 20.50 10.44
CA GLU A 5 -11.85 21.00 9.84
C GLU A 5 -11.74 21.17 8.31
N ASN A 6 -10.55 21.42 7.75
CA ASN A 6 -10.38 21.57 6.31
C ASN A 6 -10.42 20.27 5.52
N LEU A 7 -10.05 19.13 6.10
CA LEU A 7 -10.19 17.81 5.45
C LEU A 7 -11.65 17.34 5.36
N GLN A 8 -12.54 17.83 6.23
CA GLN A 8 -13.97 17.55 6.15
C GLN A 8 -14.69 18.37 5.07
N LEU A 9 -14.12 19.50 4.64
CA LEU A 9 -14.74 20.42 3.68
C LEU A 9 -14.40 20.13 2.21
N ILE A 10 -13.40 19.30 1.92
CA ILE A 10 -12.85 19.23 0.56
C ILE A 10 -13.31 17.98 -0.24
N MET A 11 -13.91 16.96 0.37
CA MET A 11 -14.33 15.82 -0.42
C MET A 11 -15.71 15.26 -0.04
N ASN A 12 -16.72 15.65 -0.78
CA ASN A 12 -17.83 14.74 -1.05
C ASN A 12 -17.24 13.50 -1.73
N PHE A 13 -17.53 12.33 -1.25
CA PHE A 13 -16.91 11.07 -1.69
C PHE A 13 -17.37 10.65 -3.11
N GLU A 14 -18.44 11.23 -3.62
CA GLU A 14 -18.82 11.13 -5.04
C GLU A 14 -17.77 11.82 -5.93
N ASP A 15 -17.15 12.91 -5.43
CA ASP A 15 -16.05 13.59 -6.12
C ASP A 15 -14.74 12.78 -6.05
N PHE A 16 -14.56 11.94 -5.02
CA PHE A 16 -13.36 11.11 -4.86
C PHE A 16 -13.23 10.04 -5.95
N ASP A 17 -14.28 9.26 -6.21
CA ASP A 17 -14.26 8.22 -7.24
C ASP A 17 -14.11 8.81 -8.66
N GLN A 18 -14.54 10.06 -8.86
CA GLN A 18 -14.42 10.77 -10.14
C GLN A 18 -13.06 11.45 -10.32
N ALA A 19 -12.46 11.92 -9.24
CA ALA A 19 -11.21 12.69 -9.27
C ALA A 19 -9.95 11.81 -9.13
N TYR A 20 -10.08 10.58 -8.59
CA TYR A 20 -8.95 9.71 -8.37
C TYR A 20 -8.58 8.93 -9.64
N GLU A 21 -7.39 9.19 -10.17
CA GLU A 21 -6.88 8.48 -11.33
C GLU A 21 -6.48 7.05 -10.96
N TRP A 22 -7.17 6.08 -11.54
CA TRP A 22 -6.92 4.67 -11.28
C TRP A 22 -5.55 4.25 -11.79
N PHE A 23 -4.80 3.61 -10.91
CA PHE A 23 -3.59 2.93 -11.31
C PHE A 23 -3.93 1.61 -12.00
N THR A 24 -3.58 1.51 -13.29
CA THR A 24 -3.67 0.25 -14.03
C THR A 24 -2.27 -0.32 -14.19
N PRO A 25 -1.94 -1.42 -13.47
CA PRO A 25 -0.64 -2.07 -13.62
C PRO A 25 -0.39 -2.46 -15.09
N ARG A 26 0.81 -2.16 -15.60
CA ARG A 26 1.22 -2.48 -16.98
C ARG A 26 1.55 -3.95 -17.19
N HIS A 27 1.59 -4.75 -16.14
CA HIS A 27 1.83 -6.19 -16.26
C HIS A 27 0.56 -6.92 -16.74
N ASP A 28 0.74 -8.17 -17.20
CA ASP A 28 -0.35 -9.07 -17.55
C ASP A 28 -1.42 -9.11 -16.42
N PRO A 29 -2.72 -8.96 -16.72
CA PRO A 29 -3.80 -8.98 -15.73
C PRO A 29 -3.97 -10.33 -15.00
N MET A 30 -3.09 -11.28 -15.25
CA MET A 30 -3.09 -12.57 -14.57
C MET A 30 -2.84 -12.41 -13.05
N PRO A 31 -3.62 -13.07 -12.19
CA PRO A 31 -3.37 -13.07 -10.74
C PRO A 31 -1.95 -13.54 -10.40
N PHE A 32 -1.24 -12.82 -9.55
CA PHE A 32 0.14 -13.11 -9.16
C PHE A 32 0.44 -14.58 -8.86
N PRO A 33 -0.40 -15.32 -8.08
CA PRO A 33 -0.14 -16.72 -7.81
C PRO A 33 -0.11 -17.64 -9.03
N LYS A 34 -0.71 -17.19 -10.15
CA LYS A 34 -0.73 -17.94 -11.42
C LYS A 34 0.39 -17.56 -12.37
N MET A 35 1.12 -16.48 -12.09
CA MET A 35 2.24 -16.02 -12.92
C MET A 35 3.39 -17.04 -12.90
N THR A 36 4.08 -17.13 -14.00
CA THR A 36 5.41 -17.75 -14.05
C THR A 36 6.44 -16.84 -13.33
N LYS A 37 7.59 -17.41 -12.96
CA LYS A 37 8.67 -16.62 -12.35
C LYS A 37 9.19 -15.50 -13.27
N ALA A 38 9.11 -15.68 -14.60
CA ALA A 38 9.49 -14.66 -15.56
C ALA A 38 8.48 -13.50 -15.58
N GLN A 39 7.19 -13.80 -15.61
CA GLN A 39 6.11 -12.81 -15.53
C GLN A 39 6.16 -12.03 -14.22
N LEU A 40 6.37 -12.71 -13.08
CA LEU A 40 6.52 -12.02 -11.79
C LEU A 40 7.72 -11.07 -11.77
N ARG A 41 8.88 -11.49 -12.29
CA ARG A 41 10.06 -10.61 -12.38
C ARG A 41 9.79 -9.38 -13.26
N ASN A 42 9.07 -9.59 -14.37
CA ASN A 42 8.65 -8.46 -15.21
C ASN A 42 7.68 -7.54 -14.49
N ALA A 43 6.69 -8.07 -13.77
CA ALA A 43 5.78 -7.27 -12.96
C ALA A 43 6.54 -6.44 -11.92
N VAL A 44 7.48 -7.03 -11.19
CA VAL A 44 8.33 -6.31 -10.23
C VAL A 44 9.14 -5.20 -10.90
N LYS A 45 9.68 -5.44 -12.10
CA LYS A 45 10.37 -4.40 -12.87
C LYS A 45 9.44 -3.22 -13.19
N LEU A 46 8.24 -3.52 -13.67
CA LEU A 46 7.23 -2.51 -13.99
C LEU A 46 6.79 -1.72 -12.76
N PHE A 47 6.62 -2.37 -11.60
CA PHE A 47 6.34 -1.68 -10.34
C PHE A 47 7.43 -0.65 -9.98
N LYS A 48 8.71 -1.01 -10.14
CA LYS A 48 9.82 -0.08 -9.91
C LYS A 48 9.79 1.13 -10.85
N GLU A 49 9.47 0.89 -12.13
CA GLU A 49 9.38 1.95 -13.13
C GLU A 49 8.19 2.88 -12.88
N ASP A 50 7.06 2.36 -12.41
CA ASP A 50 5.84 3.12 -12.16
C ASP A 50 5.87 3.88 -10.83
N GLN A 51 6.64 3.41 -9.86
CA GLN A 51 6.65 3.92 -8.49
C GLN A 51 6.82 5.45 -8.43
N GLY A 52 7.83 6.00 -9.13
CA GLY A 52 8.14 7.43 -9.04
C GLY A 52 7.00 8.32 -9.53
N ALA A 53 6.43 8.00 -10.70
CA ALA A 53 5.31 8.76 -11.26
C ALA A 53 4.06 8.64 -10.37
N ARG A 54 3.82 7.46 -9.80
CA ARG A 54 2.65 7.22 -8.98
C ARG A 54 2.75 7.90 -7.62
N ILE A 55 3.94 7.92 -7.01
CA ILE A 55 4.19 8.67 -5.77
C ILE A 55 3.97 10.18 -5.99
N ALA A 56 4.42 10.73 -7.12
CA ALA A 56 4.19 12.15 -7.44
C ALA A 56 2.69 12.45 -7.56
N TYR A 57 1.94 11.60 -8.25
CA TYR A 57 0.48 11.71 -8.33
C TYR A 57 -0.19 11.68 -6.95
N VAL A 58 0.19 10.72 -6.08
CA VAL A 58 -0.40 10.59 -4.75
C VAL A 58 -0.08 11.81 -3.88
N ALA A 59 1.14 12.35 -3.97
CA ALA A 59 1.53 13.57 -3.24
C ALA A 59 0.65 14.76 -3.64
N GLU A 60 0.40 14.94 -4.92
CA GLU A 60 -0.49 15.98 -5.44
C GLU A 60 -1.93 15.75 -4.99
N TYR A 61 -2.42 14.51 -5.15
CA TYR A 61 -3.78 14.13 -4.79
C TYR A 61 -4.09 14.33 -3.31
N LEU A 62 -3.19 13.92 -2.41
CA LEU A 62 -3.34 14.14 -0.97
C LEU A 62 -3.10 15.61 -0.59
N SER A 63 -2.70 16.47 -1.53
CA SER A 63 -2.24 17.82 -1.22
C SER A 63 -1.20 17.83 -0.10
N SER A 64 -0.29 16.84 -0.15
CA SER A 64 0.69 16.62 0.91
C SER A 64 1.58 17.84 1.08
N THR A 65 1.68 18.31 2.31
CA THR A 65 2.58 19.42 2.69
C THR A 65 4.00 18.93 3.01
N SER A 66 4.23 17.63 2.97
CA SER A 66 5.52 16.99 3.30
C SER A 66 6.63 17.33 2.30
N GLY A 67 6.27 17.81 1.10
CA GLY A 67 7.23 18.23 0.10
C GLY A 67 8.24 17.13 -0.24
N LYS A 68 9.54 17.41 -0.02
CA LYS A 68 10.61 16.43 -0.29
C LYS A 68 10.60 15.23 0.68
N ASP A 69 9.90 15.35 1.80
CA ASP A 69 9.78 14.28 2.79
C ASP A 69 8.61 13.33 2.52
N PHE A 70 7.85 13.57 1.44
CA PHE A 70 6.83 12.63 1.00
C PHE A 70 7.44 11.30 0.52
N PRO A 71 6.83 10.15 0.82
CA PRO A 71 5.73 9.93 1.76
C PRO A 71 6.18 9.86 3.22
N THR A 72 5.34 10.31 4.14
CA THR A 72 5.50 10.20 5.60
C THR A 72 4.57 9.15 6.18
N LEU A 73 4.63 8.90 7.49
CA LEU A 73 3.64 8.06 8.17
C LEU A 73 2.24 8.63 8.09
N ASP A 74 2.10 9.96 8.19
CA ASP A 74 0.81 10.64 8.09
C ASP A 74 0.20 10.47 6.70
N ASP A 75 1.02 10.48 5.65
CA ASP A 75 0.56 10.24 4.28
C ASP A 75 0.09 8.78 4.08
N LEU A 76 0.79 7.81 4.68
CA LEU A 76 0.37 6.40 4.68
C LEU A 76 -0.94 6.21 5.47
N GLU A 77 -1.10 6.91 6.60
CA GLU A 77 -2.35 6.91 7.37
C GLU A 77 -3.50 7.49 6.56
N GLN A 78 -3.27 8.60 5.83
CA GLN A 78 -4.30 9.19 4.97
C GLN A 78 -4.78 8.20 3.90
N LEU A 79 -3.86 7.46 3.26
CA LEU A 79 -4.23 6.41 2.30
C LEU A 79 -5.06 5.28 2.95
N LEU A 80 -4.72 4.87 4.17
CA LEU A 80 -5.51 3.89 4.91
C LEU A 80 -6.90 4.43 5.26
N ARG A 81 -7.02 5.71 5.66
CA ARG A 81 -8.30 6.36 5.93
C ARG A 81 -9.18 6.45 4.68
N LEU A 82 -8.61 6.74 3.53
CA LEU A 82 -9.31 6.72 2.25
C LEU A 82 -9.79 5.31 1.89
N GLY A 83 -8.92 4.30 2.05
CA GLY A 83 -9.29 2.90 1.84
C GLY A 83 -10.40 2.45 2.77
N ARG A 84 -10.36 2.81 4.06
CA ARG A 84 -11.41 2.48 5.04
C ARG A 84 -12.75 3.10 4.63
N LYS A 85 -12.79 4.38 4.27
CA LYS A 85 -13.99 5.03 3.77
C LYS A 85 -14.56 4.36 2.52
N SER A 86 -13.70 3.90 1.61
CA SER A 86 -14.14 3.15 0.43
C SER A 86 -14.80 1.82 0.83
N MET A 87 -14.26 1.10 1.81
CA MET A 87 -14.83 -0.15 2.31
C MET A 87 -16.14 0.03 3.09
N ASP A 88 -16.28 1.09 3.87
CA ASP A 88 -17.49 1.38 4.62
C ASP A 88 -18.72 1.57 3.69
N ARG A 89 -18.49 1.94 2.42
CA ARG A 89 -19.52 2.08 1.40
C ARG A 89 -19.88 0.78 0.68
N THR A 90 -18.87 -0.03 0.37
CA THR A 90 -19.04 -1.25 -0.45
C THR A 90 -19.28 -2.50 0.39
N GLY A 91 -19.07 -2.41 1.71
CA GLY A 91 -19.12 -3.54 2.63
C GLY A 91 -17.82 -4.36 2.63
N PRO A 92 -17.67 -5.27 3.60
CA PRO A 92 -16.45 -6.06 3.76
C PRO A 92 -16.33 -7.23 2.77
N GLU A 93 -17.30 -7.45 1.91
CA GLU A 93 -17.32 -8.55 0.95
C GLU A 93 -16.62 -8.14 -0.34
N PHE A 94 -15.75 -9.01 -0.84
CA PHE A 94 -14.77 -8.69 -1.88
C PHE A 94 -15.32 -8.67 -3.31
N ASP A 95 -16.54 -9.10 -3.52
CA ASP A 95 -17.07 -9.27 -4.88
C ASP A 95 -17.31 -7.94 -5.60
N ASP A 96 -17.35 -6.83 -4.83
CA ASP A 96 -17.57 -5.46 -5.33
C ASP A 96 -16.41 -4.48 -5.00
N ILE A 97 -15.18 -4.97 -4.80
CA ILE A 97 -14.05 -4.06 -4.59
C ILE A 97 -13.87 -3.19 -5.82
N SER A 98 -14.11 -1.90 -5.67
CA SER A 98 -13.96 -0.91 -6.74
C SER A 98 -12.51 -0.86 -7.27
N GLY A 99 -12.36 -0.51 -8.55
CA GLY A 99 -11.04 -0.25 -9.14
C GLY A 99 -10.23 0.77 -8.33
N THR A 100 -10.91 1.75 -7.72
CA THR A 100 -10.35 2.76 -6.82
C THR A 100 -9.67 2.12 -5.62
N PHE A 101 -10.30 1.13 -4.97
CA PHE A 101 -9.71 0.48 -3.79
C PHE A 101 -8.43 -0.30 -4.14
N PHE A 102 -8.41 -0.99 -5.28
CA PHE A 102 -7.19 -1.64 -5.77
C PHE A 102 -6.11 -0.63 -6.13
N SER A 103 -6.47 0.50 -6.71
CA SER A 103 -5.53 1.58 -6.99
C SER A 103 -4.92 2.14 -5.70
N LEU A 104 -5.76 2.42 -4.69
CA LEU A 104 -5.28 2.84 -3.37
C LEU A 104 -4.34 1.82 -2.72
N ALA A 105 -4.61 0.51 -2.87
CA ALA A 105 -3.73 -0.53 -2.35
C ALA A 105 -2.36 -0.53 -3.04
N ASN A 106 -2.31 -0.31 -4.35
CA ASN A 106 -1.04 -0.14 -5.08
C ASN A 106 -0.31 1.12 -4.65
N ASP A 107 -1.03 2.24 -4.54
CA ASP A 107 -0.44 3.53 -4.15
C ASP A 107 0.10 3.49 -2.73
N PHE A 108 -0.64 2.88 -1.80
CA PHE A 108 -0.13 2.63 -0.47
C PHE A 108 1.16 1.80 -0.50
N ALA A 109 1.20 0.74 -1.30
CA ALA A 109 2.38 -0.10 -1.40
C ALA A 109 3.58 0.64 -2.03
N PHE A 110 3.36 1.49 -3.05
CA PHE A 110 4.40 2.36 -3.60
C PHE A 110 4.92 3.37 -2.57
N CYS A 111 4.03 4.05 -1.87
CA CYS A 111 4.38 4.99 -0.82
C CYS A 111 5.11 4.30 0.34
N LEU A 112 4.65 3.12 0.77
CA LEU A 112 5.32 2.34 1.81
C LEU A 112 6.74 1.93 1.41
N CYS A 113 6.94 1.48 0.16
CA CYS A 113 8.27 1.16 -0.34
C CYS A 113 9.20 2.38 -0.29
N ALA A 114 8.75 3.52 -0.82
CA ALA A 114 9.53 4.75 -0.81
C ALA A 114 9.78 5.29 0.61
N PHE A 115 8.80 5.16 1.50
CA PHE A 115 8.97 5.51 2.91
C PHE A 115 10.08 4.69 3.57
N LEU A 116 10.08 3.37 3.38
CA LEU A 116 11.10 2.48 3.93
C LEU A 116 12.50 2.74 3.34
N GLN A 117 12.57 3.11 2.06
CA GLN A 117 13.82 3.47 1.38
C GLN A 117 14.51 4.70 1.98
N LYS A 118 13.80 5.57 2.70
CA LYS A 118 14.41 6.71 3.43
C LYS A 118 15.24 6.28 4.64
N TYR A 119 14.89 5.15 5.23
CA TYR A 119 15.59 4.61 6.41
C TYR A 119 16.61 3.55 6.03
N ARG A 120 16.40 2.91 4.86
CA ARG A 120 17.21 1.78 4.42
C ARG A 120 17.31 1.76 2.89
N ASP A 121 18.48 2.06 2.38
CA ASP A 121 18.81 2.05 0.94
C ASP A 121 18.80 0.65 0.32
N ASP A 122 18.88 -0.42 1.16
CA ASP A 122 18.82 -1.81 0.74
C ASP A 122 17.40 -2.36 0.59
N VAL A 123 16.35 -1.56 0.82
CA VAL A 123 14.94 -1.96 0.64
C VAL A 123 14.47 -1.68 -0.78
N ASP A 124 13.84 -2.68 -1.41
CA ASP A 124 13.33 -2.53 -2.77
C ASP A 124 12.22 -3.54 -3.07
N TRP A 125 11.57 -3.38 -4.21
CA TRP A 125 10.66 -4.37 -4.74
C TRP A 125 11.39 -5.63 -5.17
N VAL A 126 10.90 -6.78 -4.73
CA VAL A 126 11.47 -8.08 -5.06
C VAL A 126 10.39 -9.08 -5.45
N ALA A 127 10.73 -10.01 -6.32
CA ALA A 127 9.89 -11.17 -6.58
C ALA A 127 9.95 -12.14 -5.40
N SER A 128 8.78 -12.55 -4.89
CA SER A 128 8.71 -13.50 -3.78
C SER A 128 9.48 -14.80 -4.05
N LYS A 129 10.25 -15.23 -3.06
CA LYS A 129 10.96 -16.52 -3.03
C LYS A 129 10.22 -17.55 -2.14
N THR A 130 9.05 -17.20 -1.61
CA THR A 130 8.32 -18.05 -0.68
C THR A 130 7.75 -19.29 -1.35
N SER A 131 7.45 -20.32 -0.54
CA SER A 131 6.86 -21.57 -1.03
C SER A 131 5.40 -21.38 -1.46
N LYS A 132 4.87 -22.31 -2.27
CA LYS A 132 3.46 -22.31 -2.70
C LYS A 132 2.43 -22.35 -1.56
N LYS A 133 2.84 -22.72 -0.35
CA LYS A 133 1.98 -22.74 0.84
C LYS A 133 1.90 -21.38 1.53
N SER A 134 2.75 -20.43 1.17
CA SER A 134 2.76 -19.09 1.74
C SER A 134 1.75 -18.20 1.03
N GLY A 135 1.03 -17.36 1.79
CA GLY A 135 0.17 -16.31 1.23
C GLY A 135 0.94 -15.26 0.40
N ALA A 136 2.24 -15.12 0.64
CA ALA A 136 3.13 -14.25 -0.13
C ALA A 136 3.70 -14.94 -1.39
N TYR A 137 3.28 -16.18 -1.71
CA TYR A 137 3.78 -16.88 -2.88
C TYR A 137 3.54 -16.11 -4.17
N ASN A 138 4.62 -16.02 -4.94
CA ASN A 138 4.61 -15.45 -6.28
C ASN A 138 4.02 -14.02 -6.34
N ARG A 139 4.37 -13.16 -5.37
CA ARG A 139 3.91 -11.77 -5.28
C ARG A 139 5.08 -10.79 -5.35
N PRO A 140 4.85 -9.55 -5.81
CA PRO A 140 5.77 -8.44 -5.55
C PRO A 140 5.80 -8.15 -4.05
N LEU A 141 6.99 -8.08 -3.48
CA LEU A 141 7.20 -7.80 -2.06
C LEU A 141 8.13 -6.60 -1.91
N ILE A 142 7.94 -5.84 -0.86
CA ILE A 142 8.89 -4.84 -0.38
C ILE A 142 9.83 -5.56 0.58
N ALA A 143 11.10 -5.69 0.24
CA ALA A 143 12.03 -6.49 1.03
C ALA A 143 13.48 -6.05 0.84
N ARG A 144 14.34 -6.53 1.73
CA ARG A 144 15.80 -6.50 1.55
C ARG A 144 16.23 -7.61 0.58
N PRO A 145 17.32 -7.45 -0.17
CA PRO A 145 17.75 -8.43 -1.19
C PRO A 145 17.91 -9.86 -0.70
N ASN A 146 18.34 -10.00 0.56
CA ASN A 146 18.62 -11.31 1.19
C ASN A 146 17.61 -11.64 2.30
N TYR A 147 16.35 -11.21 2.16
CA TYR A 147 15.32 -11.50 3.14
C TYR A 147 15.11 -13.00 3.34
N GLU A 148 14.80 -13.38 4.56
CA GLU A 148 14.37 -14.74 4.88
C GLU A 148 12.89 -14.92 4.53
N THR A 149 12.48 -16.15 4.18
CA THR A 149 11.09 -16.44 3.79
C THR A 149 10.07 -16.27 4.92
N SER A 150 10.53 -16.08 6.15
CA SER A 150 9.68 -15.89 7.35
C SER A 150 9.67 -14.43 7.86
N LYS A 151 10.63 -13.60 7.44
CA LYS A 151 10.77 -12.21 7.88
C LYS A 151 11.59 -11.39 6.88
N GLY A 152 11.62 -10.08 7.09
CA GLY A 152 12.42 -9.16 6.27
C GLY A 152 11.72 -8.73 4.98
N TYR A 153 10.39 -8.90 4.93
CA TYR A 153 9.57 -8.38 3.83
C TYR A 153 8.19 -7.94 4.32
N ILE A 154 7.56 -7.08 3.53
CA ILE A 154 6.13 -6.72 3.62
C ILE A 154 5.52 -6.89 2.23
N ASP A 155 4.39 -7.59 2.14
CA ASP A 155 3.49 -7.51 0.99
C ASP A 155 2.58 -6.29 1.20
N GLY A 156 2.97 -5.15 0.66
CA GLY A 156 2.27 -3.88 0.89
C GLY A 156 0.82 -3.88 0.40
N LEU A 157 0.57 -4.52 -0.75
CA LEU A 157 -0.77 -4.72 -1.29
C LEU A 157 -1.64 -5.55 -0.33
N GLN A 158 -1.12 -6.70 0.08
CA GLN A 158 -1.87 -7.61 0.93
C GLN A 158 -2.04 -7.04 2.35
N PHE A 159 -1.05 -6.28 2.83
CA PHE A 159 -1.18 -5.56 4.10
C PHE A 159 -2.38 -4.62 4.04
N PHE A 160 -2.43 -3.71 3.07
CA PHE A 160 -3.52 -2.76 2.91
C PHE A 160 -4.89 -3.46 2.84
N LEU A 161 -5.01 -4.46 1.95
CA LEU A 161 -6.25 -5.19 1.74
C LEU A 161 -6.72 -5.92 3.01
N ASN A 162 -5.83 -6.66 3.66
CA ASN A 162 -6.18 -7.50 4.80
C ASN A 162 -6.40 -6.71 6.08
N SER A 163 -5.56 -5.71 6.36
CA SER A 163 -5.69 -4.92 7.59
C SER A 163 -6.97 -4.10 7.57
N LEU A 164 -7.30 -3.43 6.47
CA LEU A 164 -8.57 -2.70 6.36
C LEU A 164 -9.78 -3.63 6.45
N ARG A 165 -9.74 -4.79 5.78
CA ARG A 165 -10.81 -5.78 5.87
C ARG A 165 -11.00 -6.32 7.29
N SER A 166 -9.90 -6.62 7.95
CA SER A 166 -9.89 -7.10 9.33
C SER A 166 -10.43 -6.02 10.26
N SER A 167 -10.00 -4.77 10.07
CA SER A 167 -10.43 -3.65 10.89
C SER A 167 -11.93 -3.38 10.79
N VAL A 168 -12.53 -3.48 9.58
CA VAL A 168 -14.00 -3.38 9.44
C VAL A 168 -14.72 -4.48 10.20
N ARG A 169 -14.22 -5.72 10.12
CA ARG A 169 -14.84 -6.87 10.79
C ARG A 169 -14.70 -6.85 12.31
N ARG A 170 -13.62 -6.24 12.82
CA ARG A 170 -13.29 -6.16 14.25
C ARG A 170 -13.66 -4.83 14.87
N GLU A 171 -14.23 -3.90 14.07
CA GLU A 171 -14.53 -2.53 14.50
C GLU A 171 -13.28 -1.77 14.96
N GLU A 172 -12.09 -2.14 14.45
CA GLU A 172 -10.81 -1.49 14.73
C GLU A 172 -10.73 -0.13 14.03
N THR A 173 -10.00 0.79 14.62
CA THR A 173 -9.70 2.11 14.08
C THR A 173 -8.56 2.06 13.07
N VAL A 174 -8.38 3.11 12.27
CA VAL A 174 -7.21 3.25 11.39
C VAL A 174 -5.92 3.41 12.22
N ASP A 175 -6.00 4.01 13.41
CA ASP A 175 -4.87 4.17 14.31
C ASP A 175 -4.32 2.80 14.76
N GLU A 176 -5.19 1.84 15.07
CA GLU A 176 -4.80 0.45 15.38
C GLU A 176 -4.16 -0.24 14.18
N VAL A 177 -4.65 0.00 12.97
CA VAL A 177 -4.01 -0.50 11.73
C VAL A 177 -2.63 0.13 11.53
N MET A 178 -2.46 1.41 11.87
CA MET A 178 -1.15 2.08 11.84
C MET A 178 -0.17 1.48 12.85
N ASP A 179 -0.63 1.10 14.02
CA ASP A 179 0.21 0.43 15.02
C ASP A 179 0.63 -0.97 14.55
N GLU A 180 -0.26 -1.71 13.87
CA GLU A 180 0.10 -2.96 13.18
C GLU A 180 1.18 -2.73 12.10
N LEU A 181 1.06 -1.64 11.33
CA LEU A 181 2.05 -1.27 10.31
C LEU A 181 3.41 -0.97 10.93
N LYS A 182 3.46 -0.12 11.97
CA LYS A 182 4.70 0.20 12.69
C LYS A 182 5.36 -1.06 13.26
N PHE A 183 4.56 -1.95 13.87
CA PHE A 183 5.05 -3.23 14.35
C PHE A 183 5.62 -4.11 13.23
N ALA A 184 4.93 -4.20 12.09
CA ALA A 184 5.42 -4.94 10.93
C ALA A 184 6.73 -4.36 10.38
N ILE A 185 6.86 -3.03 10.32
CA ILE A 185 8.08 -2.33 9.91
C ILE A 185 9.22 -2.63 10.87
N LYS A 186 9.02 -2.46 12.16
CA LYS A 186 10.04 -2.78 13.18
C LYS A 186 10.50 -4.22 13.10
N ARG A 187 9.56 -5.16 13.02
CA ARG A 187 9.85 -6.60 12.95
C ARG A 187 10.64 -7.01 11.72
N ASN A 188 10.33 -6.43 10.56
CA ASN A 188 10.87 -6.88 9.28
C ASN A 188 12.10 -6.09 8.82
N PHE A 189 12.22 -4.84 9.24
CA PHE A 189 13.28 -3.94 8.77
C PHE A 189 14.15 -3.37 9.89
N ASP A 190 13.81 -3.63 11.15
CA ASP A 190 14.50 -3.08 12.32
C ASP A 190 14.51 -1.53 12.33
N ILE A 191 13.39 -0.94 11.91
CA ILE A 191 13.14 0.51 11.92
C ILE A 191 12.20 0.81 13.08
N ASP A 192 12.63 1.64 14.02
CA ASP A 192 11.81 2.10 15.14
C ASP A 192 11.12 3.42 14.75
N LEU A 193 9.81 3.43 14.80
CA LEU A 193 8.95 4.55 14.43
C LEU A 193 8.13 5.06 15.65
N SER A 194 8.61 4.76 16.86
CA SER A 194 8.00 5.24 18.11
C SER A 194 8.13 6.75 18.27
#